data_b35e9c4c0c48f6923b9f13c6d54684da
#
_entry.id   b35e9c4c0c48f6923b9f13c6d54684da
#
_cell.length_a   1.000
_cell.length_b   1.000
_cell.length_c   1.000
_cell.angle_alpha   90.00
_cell.angle_beta   90.00
_cell.angle_gamma   90.00
#
_symmetry.space_group_name_H-M   'P 1'
#
loop_
_entity.id
_entity.type
_entity.pdbx_description
1 polymer ?
#
loop_
_entity_poly.entity_id
_entity_poly.type
_entity_poly.pdbx_seq_one_letter_code
_entity_poly.pdbx_strand_id
1 'polypeptide(L)'
;MNGQLISLKDLRQVENLELIAKQVVEGFILGLHKSPFHGFSVEFAEHRIYNPGEATRHIDWKVFGRTDKLFTKKYEEETNLRCQIVIDASSSMYFPEPDKKSTGIHLNKLIFSTICASAIIHLLKLQRDAAGLTIFTDDLLVHTKSGSSNVHHKLLQTHLEQFIGKLLCDVKTDAGKCLHLIAENIHRRSLVVIFSDMFEDTSKTEELFSALQHLKHNKHEVVVFHVTDKQHELDFTYDNRPYVFVDMETGEKVKLRSNEIKSFYTEQMSEYIKTLKLRCHQYHIDFVEADMNAGFKDVLLPYLVKRQKQR
;
A
#
# COMPACT_ATOMS: atom_id res chain seq x y z
N MET A 1 -20.25 1.37 -23.22
CA MET A 1 -18.78 1.41 -23.44
C MET A 1 -18.19 0.41 -22.48
N ASN A 2 -17.71 -0.72 -22.99
CA ASN A 2 -17.13 -1.78 -22.17
C ASN A 2 -15.83 -1.25 -21.54
N GLY A 3 -15.81 -1.11 -20.23
CA GLY A 3 -14.59 -0.86 -19.48
C GLY A 3 -13.67 -2.07 -19.67
N GLN A 4 -12.74 -1.97 -20.61
CA GLN A 4 -11.70 -2.96 -20.78
C GLN A 4 -10.85 -2.95 -19.52
N LEU A 5 -10.96 -4.02 -18.74
CA LEU A 5 -10.04 -4.33 -17.66
C LEU A 5 -8.63 -4.39 -18.26
N ILE A 6 -7.72 -3.60 -17.69
CA ILE A 6 -6.30 -3.66 -18.08
C ILE A 6 -5.86 -5.10 -17.84
N SER A 7 -5.57 -5.80 -18.92
CA SER A 7 -4.93 -7.10 -18.81
C SER A 7 -3.45 -6.87 -18.50
N LEU A 8 -2.82 -7.81 -17.81
CA LEU A 8 -1.37 -7.79 -17.58
C LEU A 8 -0.55 -7.65 -18.88
N LYS A 9 -1.18 -7.94 -20.04
CA LYS A 9 -0.58 -7.76 -21.37
C LYS A 9 -0.54 -6.30 -21.83
N ASP A 10 -1.47 -5.47 -21.34
CA ASP A 10 -1.57 -4.05 -21.76
C ASP A 10 -0.51 -3.19 -21.06
N LEU A 11 0.05 -3.64 -19.91
CA LEU A 11 1.14 -2.96 -19.21
C LEU A 11 2.41 -2.81 -20.07
N ARG A 12 2.60 -3.70 -21.05
CA ARG A 12 3.77 -3.67 -21.94
C ARG A 12 3.80 -2.47 -22.88
N GLN A 13 2.70 -1.72 -23.00
CA GLN A 13 2.55 -0.59 -23.96
C GLN A 13 2.40 0.77 -23.27
N VAL A 14 2.35 0.84 -21.94
CA VAL A 14 2.07 2.09 -21.22
C VAL A 14 3.34 2.64 -20.58
N GLU A 15 3.84 3.72 -21.14
CA GLU A 15 5.01 4.45 -20.64
C GLU A 15 4.72 5.35 -19.42
N ASN A 16 3.45 5.45 -18.98
CA ASN A 16 3.03 6.40 -17.94
C ASN A 16 2.30 5.71 -16.81
N LEU A 17 2.93 5.63 -15.63
CA LEU A 17 2.41 5.00 -14.44
C LEU A 17 1.12 5.69 -13.93
N GLU A 18 1.02 7.03 -14.04
CA GLU A 18 -0.17 7.78 -13.62
C GLU A 18 -1.39 7.39 -14.47
N LEU A 19 -1.19 7.11 -15.76
CA LEU A 19 -2.26 6.66 -16.65
C LEU A 19 -2.74 5.25 -16.28
N ILE A 20 -1.81 4.33 -15.97
CA ILE A 20 -2.14 2.98 -15.49
C ILE A 20 -2.94 3.08 -14.18
N ALA A 21 -2.45 3.87 -13.23
CA ALA A 21 -3.12 4.10 -11.95
C ALA A 21 -4.55 4.63 -12.13
N LYS A 22 -4.72 5.61 -13.02
CA LYS A 22 -6.03 6.16 -13.34
C LYS A 22 -6.98 5.09 -13.91
N GLN A 23 -6.52 4.28 -14.84
CA GLN A 23 -7.32 3.21 -15.43
C GLN A 23 -7.69 2.13 -14.40
N VAL A 24 -6.75 1.75 -13.53
CA VAL A 24 -7.00 0.83 -12.41
C VAL A 24 -8.11 1.38 -11.52
N VAL A 25 -8.03 2.66 -11.15
CA VAL A 25 -9.00 3.35 -10.29
C VAL A 25 -10.36 3.51 -10.97
N GLU A 26 -10.41 3.91 -12.24
CA GLU A 26 -11.66 4.02 -13.00
C GLU A 26 -12.40 2.69 -13.08
N GLY A 27 -11.67 1.58 -13.18
CA GLY A 27 -12.24 0.22 -13.10
C GLY A 27 -12.89 -0.11 -11.75
N PHE A 28 -12.50 0.59 -10.66
CA PHE A 28 -13.10 0.40 -9.32
C PHE A 28 -14.27 1.33 -9.06
N ILE A 29 -14.15 2.61 -9.45
CA ILE A 29 -15.12 3.68 -9.11
C ILE A 29 -16.52 3.35 -9.60
N LEU A 30 -16.66 2.63 -10.68
CA LEU A 30 -17.95 2.13 -11.17
C LEU A 30 -18.67 1.23 -10.15
N GLY A 31 -17.95 0.66 -9.16
CA GLY A 31 -18.51 -0.16 -8.08
C GLY A 31 -18.55 0.50 -6.70
N LEU A 32 -17.95 1.68 -6.53
CA LEU A 32 -17.85 2.38 -5.25
C LEU A 32 -18.75 3.63 -5.27
N HIS A 33 -19.89 3.56 -4.57
CA HIS A 33 -20.82 4.70 -4.46
C HIS A 33 -20.31 5.85 -3.56
N LYS A 34 -19.26 5.62 -2.75
CA LYS A 34 -18.63 6.61 -1.86
C LYS A 34 -17.11 6.38 -1.82
N SER A 35 -16.38 7.45 -1.46
CA SER A 35 -14.95 7.39 -1.27
C SER A 35 -14.54 6.37 -0.19
N PRO A 36 -13.64 5.42 -0.46
CA PRO A 36 -13.19 4.44 0.53
C PRO A 36 -12.23 5.02 1.59
N PHE A 37 -11.64 6.18 1.31
CA PHE A 37 -10.77 6.88 2.25
C PHE A 37 -11.50 8.15 2.68
N HIS A 38 -11.98 8.20 3.92
CA HIS A 38 -12.45 9.43 4.53
C HIS A 38 -11.40 9.91 5.53
N GLY A 39 -10.89 11.10 5.31
CA GLY A 39 -10.22 11.91 6.30
C GLY A 39 -11.25 12.70 7.09
N PHE A 40 -10.83 13.29 8.19
CA PHE A 40 -11.63 14.27 8.89
C PHE A 40 -11.34 15.65 8.25
N SER A 41 -12.26 16.24 7.54
CA SER A 41 -12.18 17.60 7.01
C SER A 41 -13.15 18.50 7.77
N VAL A 42 -12.81 19.77 7.89
CA VAL A 42 -13.71 20.76 8.47
C VAL A 42 -14.58 21.30 7.35
N GLU A 43 -15.67 20.61 7.02
CA GLU A 43 -16.70 21.18 6.15
C GLU A 43 -17.75 21.92 6.96
N PHE A 44 -18.28 22.98 6.34
CA PHE A 44 -19.46 23.64 6.87
C PHE A 44 -20.63 22.65 6.84
N ALA A 45 -21.05 22.19 8.03
CA ALA A 45 -22.13 21.20 8.14
C ALA A 45 -23.50 21.90 8.12
N GLU A 46 -23.72 22.86 9.01
CA GLU A 46 -25.00 23.53 9.16
C GLU A 46 -24.89 24.87 9.91
N HIS A 47 -25.91 25.70 9.75
CA HIS A 47 -26.13 26.82 10.63
C HIS A 47 -27.01 26.38 11.82
N ARG A 48 -26.48 26.46 13.03
CA ARG A 48 -27.25 26.26 14.26
C ARG A 48 -27.59 27.60 14.88
N ILE A 49 -28.79 27.75 15.44
CA ILE A 49 -29.16 28.95 16.19
C ILE A 49 -28.14 29.12 17.35
N TYR A 50 -27.61 30.32 17.47
CA TYR A 50 -26.69 30.70 18.56
C TYR A 50 -27.39 30.62 19.90
N ASN A 51 -26.80 29.97 20.86
CA ASN A 51 -27.24 29.93 22.25
C ASN A 51 -26.40 30.92 23.07
N PRO A 52 -27.01 31.74 23.95
CA PRO A 52 -26.27 32.61 24.85
C PRO A 52 -25.24 31.82 25.69
N GLY A 53 -24.00 32.30 25.67
CA GLY A 53 -22.87 31.62 26.35
C GLY A 53 -21.90 30.91 25.40
N GLU A 54 -22.22 30.72 24.13
CA GLU A 54 -21.28 30.18 23.14
C GLU A 54 -20.27 31.23 22.68
N ALA A 55 -19.11 30.78 22.18
CA ALA A 55 -18.06 31.70 21.70
C ALA A 55 -18.55 32.48 20.46
N THR A 56 -18.58 33.79 20.53
CA THR A 56 -19.05 34.70 19.48
C THR A 56 -18.23 34.67 18.19
N ARG A 57 -16.99 34.15 18.23
CA ARG A 57 -16.12 34.01 17.06
C ARG A 57 -16.65 33.09 15.97
N HIS A 58 -17.61 32.21 16.31
CA HIS A 58 -18.23 31.27 15.37
C HIS A 58 -19.55 31.76 14.78
N ILE A 59 -20.00 32.95 15.16
CA ILE A 59 -21.21 33.57 14.61
C ILE A 59 -21.00 33.93 13.14
N ASP A 60 -21.97 33.55 12.30
CA ASP A 60 -22.00 33.97 10.89
C ASP A 60 -22.64 35.37 10.75
N TRP A 61 -21.79 36.37 10.78
CA TRP A 61 -22.22 37.77 10.64
C TRP A 61 -22.85 38.09 9.29
N LYS A 62 -22.55 37.31 8.23
CA LYS A 62 -23.19 37.50 6.91
C LYS A 62 -24.64 37.02 6.90
N VAL A 63 -24.93 35.93 7.63
CA VAL A 63 -26.30 35.44 7.79
C VAL A 63 -27.09 36.36 8.72
N PHE A 64 -26.47 36.82 9.79
CA PHE A 64 -27.07 37.81 10.68
C PHE A 64 -27.51 39.05 9.92
N GLY A 65 -26.65 39.64 9.09
CA GLY A 65 -26.99 40.84 8.29
C GLY A 65 -28.11 40.63 7.25
N ARG A 66 -28.54 39.39 7.00
CA ARG A 66 -29.66 39.10 6.07
C ARG A 66 -30.93 38.67 6.79
N THR A 67 -30.83 38.11 7.98
CA THR A 67 -31.96 37.44 8.65
C THR A 67 -32.28 37.97 10.02
N ASP A 68 -31.45 38.87 10.57
CA ASP A 68 -31.49 39.38 11.96
C ASP A 68 -31.51 38.27 13.02
N LYS A 69 -31.08 37.07 12.65
CA LYS A 69 -30.97 35.92 13.55
C LYS A 69 -29.51 35.50 13.70
N LEU A 70 -29.10 35.25 14.93
CA LEU A 70 -27.74 34.78 15.23
C LEU A 70 -27.64 33.30 14.97
N PHE A 71 -26.75 32.92 14.05
CA PHE A 71 -26.40 31.54 13.76
C PHE A 71 -24.91 31.34 14.00
N THR A 72 -24.57 30.22 14.62
CA THR A 72 -23.20 29.69 14.69
C THR A 72 -22.95 28.75 13.53
N LYS A 73 -21.78 28.90 12.91
CA LYS A 73 -21.27 27.92 11.95
C LYS A 73 -20.84 26.67 12.73
N LYS A 74 -21.55 25.58 12.55
CA LYS A 74 -21.09 24.28 12.99
C LYS A 74 -20.24 23.72 11.89
N TYR A 75 -18.99 23.45 12.23
CA TYR A 75 -18.05 22.77 11.36
C TYR A 75 -18.01 21.30 11.79
N GLU A 76 -18.17 20.39 10.86
CA GLU A 76 -17.71 19.02 11.06
C GLU A 76 -16.23 18.99 10.80
N GLU A 77 -15.45 18.50 11.76
CA GLU A 77 -14.02 18.30 11.57
C GLU A 77 -13.84 17.11 10.63
N GLU A 78 -13.69 17.37 9.34
CA GLU A 78 -13.06 16.43 8.45
C GLU A 78 -11.54 16.58 8.59
N THR A 79 -10.88 15.68 9.30
CA THR A 79 -9.42 15.63 9.26
C THR A 79 -9.02 14.97 7.94
N ASN A 80 -8.22 15.66 7.13
CA ASN A 80 -7.63 15.07 5.94
C ASN A 80 -6.83 13.82 6.35
N LEU A 81 -7.16 12.69 5.77
CA LEU A 81 -6.41 11.46 6.00
C LEU A 81 -4.94 11.68 5.61
N ARG A 82 -4.03 11.27 6.47
CA ARG A 82 -2.62 11.17 6.13
C ARG A 82 -2.29 9.72 5.89
N CYS A 83 -1.88 9.40 4.67
CA CYS A 83 -1.50 8.05 4.29
C CYS A 83 -0.01 8.02 3.98
N GLN A 84 0.71 7.11 4.61
CA GLN A 84 2.10 6.80 4.27
C GLN A 84 2.13 5.46 3.55
N ILE A 85 2.53 5.47 2.29
CA ILE A 85 2.72 4.28 1.50
C ILE A 85 4.16 3.82 1.66
N VAL A 86 4.34 2.57 1.99
CA VAL A 86 5.64 1.96 2.28
C VAL A 86 5.83 0.79 1.34
N ILE A 87 6.91 0.80 0.57
CA ILE A 87 7.21 -0.24 -0.42
C ILE A 87 8.55 -0.86 -0.06
N ASP A 88 8.54 -2.15 0.11
CA ASP A 88 9.73 -2.98 0.19
C ASP A 88 10.35 -3.12 -1.21
N ALA A 89 11.64 -2.80 -1.33
CA ALA A 89 12.40 -2.93 -2.56
C ALA A 89 13.57 -3.90 -2.41
N SER A 90 13.45 -4.88 -1.49
CA SER A 90 14.39 -5.98 -1.33
C SER A 90 14.55 -6.79 -2.61
N SER A 91 15.63 -7.55 -2.68
CA SER A 91 15.91 -8.39 -3.86
C SER A 91 14.82 -9.41 -4.12
N SER A 92 14.18 -9.96 -3.08
CA SER A 92 13.05 -10.89 -3.20
C SER A 92 11.85 -10.29 -3.95
N MET A 93 11.61 -8.97 -3.82
CA MET A 93 10.51 -8.27 -4.50
C MET A 93 10.69 -8.15 -6.01
N TYR A 94 11.89 -8.42 -6.54
CA TYR A 94 12.13 -8.49 -7.99
C TYR A 94 11.74 -9.84 -8.61
N PHE A 95 11.30 -10.81 -7.80
CA PHE A 95 10.78 -12.07 -8.29
C PHE A 95 9.38 -11.91 -8.93
N PRO A 96 9.10 -12.61 -10.06
CA PRO A 96 10.03 -13.35 -10.89
C PRO A 96 10.93 -12.44 -11.72
N GLU A 97 12.16 -12.92 -11.98
CA GLU A 97 13.07 -12.21 -12.87
C GLU A 97 12.53 -12.16 -14.31
N PRO A 98 12.75 -11.05 -15.04
CA PRO A 98 12.36 -10.96 -16.44
C PRO A 98 13.11 -12.00 -17.29
N ASP A 99 12.37 -12.70 -18.14
CA ASP A 99 12.97 -13.58 -19.10
C ASP A 99 13.89 -12.74 -20.03
N LYS A 100 15.17 -13.10 -20.16
CA LYS A 100 16.17 -12.34 -20.94
C LYS A 100 15.76 -12.10 -22.40
N LYS A 101 14.70 -12.78 -22.86
CA LYS A 101 14.14 -12.67 -24.22
C LYS A 101 12.88 -11.81 -24.27
N SER A 102 12.32 -11.38 -23.13
CA SER A 102 11.11 -10.58 -23.13
C SER A 102 11.43 -9.10 -23.34
N THR A 103 10.87 -8.50 -24.37
CA THR A 103 10.87 -7.06 -24.58
C THR A 103 9.65 -6.44 -23.87
N GLY A 104 9.87 -5.49 -22.97
CA GLY A 104 8.81 -4.76 -22.25
C GLY A 104 8.86 -4.94 -20.73
N ILE A 105 7.94 -4.28 -20.03
CA ILE A 105 7.84 -4.35 -18.56
C ILE A 105 7.39 -5.77 -18.19
N HIS A 106 8.24 -6.47 -17.44
CA HIS A 106 7.91 -7.77 -16.85
C HIS A 106 7.33 -7.57 -15.46
N LEU A 107 6.13 -8.11 -15.21
CA LEU A 107 5.49 -7.97 -13.91
C LEU A 107 6.23 -8.82 -12.87
N ASN A 108 6.71 -8.17 -11.83
CA ASN A 108 7.23 -8.77 -10.61
C ASN A 108 6.54 -8.15 -9.39
N LYS A 109 6.84 -8.65 -8.19
CA LYS A 109 6.21 -8.16 -6.96
C LYS A 109 6.42 -6.66 -6.74
N LEU A 110 7.61 -6.13 -7.05
CA LEU A 110 7.90 -4.70 -6.90
C LEU A 110 7.08 -3.83 -7.86
N ILE A 111 7.01 -4.21 -9.14
CA ILE A 111 6.22 -3.49 -10.14
C ILE A 111 4.73 -3.54 -9.79
N PHE A 112 4.24 -4.71 -9.38
CA PHE A 112 2.87 -4.86 -8.89
C PHE A 112 2.58 -3.91 -7.73
N SER A 113 3.45 -3.90 -6.71
CA SER A 113 3.34 -3.02 -5.54
C SER A 113 3.37 -1.54 -5.93
N THR A 114 4.25 -1.18 -6.86
CA THR A 114 4.38 0.20 -7.35
C THR A 114 3.12 0.67 -8.07
N ILE A 115 2.49 -0.18 -8.88
CA ILE A 115 1.23 0.13 -9.56
C ILE A 115 0.08 0.26 -8.56
N CYS A 116 -0.02 -0.65 -7.58
CA CYS A 116 -0.99 -0.56 -6.50
C CYS A 116 -0.82 0.72 -5.67
N ALA A 117 0.42 1.06 -5.33
CA ALA A 117 0.75 2.30 -4.62
C ALA A 117 0.34 3.54 -5.41
N SER A 118 0.66 3.57 -6.70
CA SER A 118 0.26 4.64 -7.61
C SER A 118 -1.26 4.80 -7.69
N ALA A 119 -2.02 3.69 -7.75
CA ALA A 119 -3.47 3.71 -7.73
C ALA A 119 -4.03 4.29 -6.40
N ILE A 120 -3.45 3.92 -5.25
CA ILE A 120 -3.82 4.48 -3.95
C ILE A 120 -3.50 5.98 -3.89
N ILE A 121 -2.32 6.42 -4.36
CA ILE A 121 -1.95 7.85 -4.44
C ILE A 121 -2.97 8.61 -5.30
N HIS A 122 -3.39 8.03 -6.43
CA HIS A 122 -4.38 8.67 -7.30
C HIS A 122 -5.74 8.79 -6.60
N LEU A 123 -6.20 7.77 -5.86
CA LEU A 123 -7.42 7.84 -5.05
C LEU A 123 -7.33 8.92 -3.97
N LEU A 124 -6.22 9.00 -3.23
CA LEU A 124 -6.00 10.02 -2.21
C LEU A 124 -5.99 11.43 -2.82
N LYS A 125 -5.38 11.60 -4.01
CA LYS A 125 -5.41 12.86 -4.77
C LYS A 125 -6.84 13.30 -5.10
N LEU A 126 -7.70 12.37 -5.56
CA LEU A 126 -9.11 12.67 -5.86
C LEU A 126 -9.89 13.11 -4.62
N GLN A 127 -9.50 12.64 -3.44
CA GLN A 127 -10.12 12.93 -2.15
C GLN A 127 -9.51 14.12 -1.42
N ARG A 128 -8.46 14.72 -2.00
CA ARG A 128 -7.67 15.80 -1.39
C ARG A 128 -6.98 15.38 -0.07
N ASP A 129 -6.79 14.08 0.10
CA ASP A 129 -6.06 13.52 1.23
C ASP A 129 -4.54 13.65 1.06
N ALA A 130 -3.80 13.60 2.16
CA ALA A 130 -2.37 13.71 2.14
C ALA A 130 -1.71 12.33 1.95
N ALA A 131 -0.83 12.21 0.96
CA ALA A 131 -0.05 11.01 0.69
C ALA A 131 1.44 11.26 0.94
N GLY A 132 2.14 10.28 1.48
CA GLY A 132 3.59 10.20 1.56
C GLY A 132 4.05 8.86 1.02
N LEU A 133 5.33 8.77 0.66
CA LEU A 133 5.96 7.57 0.11
C LEU A 133 7.25 7.27 0.85
N THR A 134 7.44 6.03 1.19
CA THR A 134 8.72 5.48 1.65
C THR A 134 9.04 4.25 0.84
N ILE A 135 10.26 4.15 0.34
CA ILE A 135 10.80 2.95 -0.31
C ILE A 135 12.06 2.58 0.46
N PHE A 136 12.16 1.33 0.84
CA PHE A 136 13.26 0.84 1.66
C PHE A 136 13.83 -0.48 1.15
N THR A 137 15.06 -0.75 1.57
CA THR A 137 15.78 -2.03 1.48
C THR A 137 16.37 -2.33 2.86
N ASP A 138 17.69 -2.31 3.03
CA ASP A 138 18.41 -2.29 4.32
C ASP A 138 18.43 -0.89 4.97
N ASP A 139 18.09 0.14 4.18
CA ASP A 139 17.93 1.52 4.62
C ASP A 139 16.81 2.22 3.82
N LEU A 140 16.46 3.45 4.23
CA LEU A 140 15.44 4.23 3.53
C LEU A 140 16.01 4.84 2.24
N LEU A 141 15.58 4.35 1.09
CA LEU A 141 16.00 4.87 -0.23
C LEU A 141 15.26 6.14 -0.62
N VAL A 142 13.97 6.19 -0.30
CA VAL A 142 13.11 7.35 -0.50
C VAL A 142 12.25 7.50 0.74
N HIS A 143 12.16 8.71 1.28
CA HIS A 143 11.21 9.05 2.32
C HIS A 143 10.66 10.46 2.07
N THR A 144 9.35 10.56 1.91
CA THR A 144 8.66 11.84 1.74
C THR A 144 7.62 12.00 2.84
N LYS A 145 7.53 13.18 3.42
CA LYS A 145 6.43 13.52 4.35
C LYS A 145 5.12 13.57 3.58
N SER A 146 4.02 13.23 4.24
CA SER A 146 2.69 13.29 3.62
C SER A 146 2.29 14.72 3.28
N GLY A 147 1.81 14.92 2.05
CA GLY A 147 1.32 16.20 1.52
C GLY A 147 0.14 15.99 0.59
N SER A 148 -0.74 17.02 0.48
CA SER A 148 -1.99 16.95 -0.30
C SER A 148 -1.97 17.80 -1.58
N SER A 149 -0.86 18.51 -1.86
CA SER A 149 -0.78 19.35 -3.07
C SER A 149 -0.62 18.51 -4.34
N ASN A 150 -1.16 19.00 -5.47
CA ASN A 150 -1.01 18.33 -6.76
C ASN A 150 0.46 18.18 -7.18
N VAL A 151 1.31 19.15 -6.83
CA VAL A 151 2.75 19.09 -7.09
C VAL A 151 3.38 17.94 -6.30
N HIS A 152 2.99 17.79 -5.03
CA HIS A 152 3.47 16.71 -4.18
C HIS A 152 3.04 15.33 -4.71
N HIS A 153 1.76 15.16 -5.07
CA HIS A 153 1.29 13.90 -5.65
C HIS A 153 2.03 13.55 -6.95
N LYS A 154 2.34 14.56 -7.80
CA LYS A 154 3.16 14.34 -9.01
C LYS A 154 4.58 13.92 -8.66
N LEU A 155 5.19 14.51 -7.62
CA LEU A 155 6.50 14.12 -7.12
C LEU A 155 6.52 12.64 -6.69
N LEU A 156 5.49 12.18 -5.95
CA LEU A 156 5.37 10.78 -5.56
C LEU A 156 5.32 9.84 -6.77
N GLN A 157 4.53 10.19 -7.80
CA GLN A 157 4.46 9.41 -9.04
C GLN A 157 5.83 9.35 -9.74
N THR A 158 6.55 10.46 -9.82
CA THR A 158 7.89 10.50 -10.41
C THR A 158 8.88 9.60 -9.65
N HIS A 159 8.82 9.56 -8.30
CA HIS A 159 9.65 8.64 -7.53
C HIS A 159 9.31 7.18 -7.86
N LEU A 160 8.04 6.83 -7.94
CA LEU A 160 7.62 5.47 -8.30
C LEU A 160 8.07 5.07 -9.71
N GLU A 161 7.95 5.97 -10.70
CA GLU A 161 8.40 5.73 -12.08
C GLU A 161 9.91 5.49 -12.15
N GLN A 162 10.70 6.25 -11.40
CA GLN A 162 12.16 6.07 -11.34
C GLN A 162 12.56 4.70 -10.77
N PHE A 163 11.73 4.10 -9.91
CA PHE A 163 12.00 2.79 -9.31
C PHE A 163 11.68 1.63 -10.27
N ILE A 164 10.67 1.76 -11.12
CA ILE A 164 10.33 0.70 -12.11
C ILE A 164 11.50 0.41 -13.05
N GLY A 165 12.33 1.43 -13.37
CA GLY A 165 13.48 1.30 -14.27
C GLY A 165 14.79 0.87 -13.60
N LYS A 166 14.85 0.77 -12.26
CA LYS A 166 16.08 0.42 -11.53
C LYS A 166 16.02 -1.04 -11.08
N LEU A 167 16.96 -1.85 -11.56
CA LEU A 167 17.25 -3.15 -10.98
C LEU A 167 18.24 -2.92 -9.82
N LEU A 168 17.79 -3.14 -8.60
CA LEU A 168 18.66 -3.23 -7.42
C LEU A 168 18.94 -4.73 -7.23
N CYS A 169 20.17 -5.16 -7.48
CA CYS A 169 20.60 -6.55 -7.27
C CYS A 169 21.39 -6.66 -5.98
N ASP A 170 21.31 -7.83 -5.33
CA ASP A 170 22.11 -8.19 -4.15
C ASP A 170 21.94 -7.27 -2.93
N VAL A 171 20.74 -6.73 -2.74
CA VAL A 171 20.45 -5.87 -1.58
C VAL A 171 19.71 -6.67 -0.52
N LYS A 172 20.36 -6.80 0.63
CA LYS A 172 19.76 -7.41 1.82
C LYS A 172 18.63 -6.52 2.35
N THR A 173 17.69 -7.14 3.03
CA THR A 173 16.59 -6.43 3.70
C THR A 173 16.81 -6.39 5.21
N ASP A 174 16.41 -5.26 5.78
CA ASP A 174 16.20 -5.09 7.22
C ASP A 174 14.89 -4.35 7.45
N ALA A 175 13.79 -5.07 7.18
CA ALA A 175 12.45 -4.48 7.28
C ALA A 175 12.12 -4.04 8.70
N GLY A 176 12.58 -4.78 9.72
CA GLY A 176 12.39 -4.42 11.13
C GLY A 176 12.96 -3.05 11.43
N LYS A 177 14.25 -2.83 11.16
CA LYS A 177 14.93 -1.54 11.34
C LYS A 177 14.24 -0.41 10.57
N CYS A 178 13.93 -0.65 9.28
CA CYS A 178 13.31 0.37 8.44
C CYS A 178 11.90 0.75 8.92
N LEU A 179 11.07 -0.21 9.32
CA LEU A 179 9.74 0.06 9.85
C LEU A 179 9.78 0.81 11.19
N HIS A 180 10.78 0.56 12.06
CA HIS A 180 11.01 1.36 13.27
C HIS A 180 11.32 2.82 12.92
N LEU A 181 12.23 3.06 11.97
CA LEU A 181 12.56 4.41 11.51
C LEU A 181 11.34 5.11 10.89
N ILE A 182 10.53 4.40 10.12
CA ILE A 182 9.29 4.92 9.54
C ILE A 182 8.33 5.33 10.67
N ALA A 183 8.14 4.49 11.69
CA ALA A 183 7.25 4.77 12.80
C ALA A 183 7.62 6.07 13.58
N GLU A 184 8.90 6.42 13.61
CA GLU A 184 9.39 7.65 14.24
C GLU A 184 9.21 8.89 13.35
N ASN A 185 9.35 8.73 12.03
CA ASN A 185 9.41 9.85 11.08
C ASN A 185 8.05 10.29 10.54
N ILE A 186 7.02 9.48 10.67
CA ILE A 186 5.67 9.80 10.15
C ILE A 186 4.79 10.45 11.21
N HIS A 187 3.81 11.23 10.77
CA HIS A 187 2.82 11.85 11.66
C HIS A 187 1.99 10.79 12.37
N ARG A 188 1.82 10.91 13.68
CA ARG A 188 0.94 10.05 14.48
C ARG A 188 -0.48 10.01 13.89
N ARG A 189 -1.18 8.90 14.08
CA ARG A 189 -2.54 8.67 13.56
C ARG A 189 -2.62 8.73 12.03
N SER A 190 -1.58 8.28 11.34
CA SER A 190 -1.60 8.09 9.89
C SER A 190 -2.07 6.67 9.53
N LEU A 191 -2.63 6.54 8.33
CA LEU A 191 -2.76 5.25 7.66
C LEU A 191 -1.39 4.86 7.10
N VAL A 192 -0.90 3.69 7.42
CA VAL A 192 0.34 3.14 6.88
C VAL A 192 -0.01 1.92 6.02
N VAL A 193 0.27 2.01 4.74
CA VAL A 193 0.03 0.94 3.76
C VAL A 193 1.36 0.35 3.36
N ILE A 194 1.62 -0.89 3.74
CA ILE A 194 2.90 -1.57 3.52
C ILE A 194 2.71 -2.61 2.41
N PHE A 195 3.56 -2.56 1.39
CA PHE A 195 3.69 -3.58 0.36
C PHE A 195 5.02 -4.31 0.56
N SER A 196 4.98 -5.57 0.93
CA SER A 196 6.15 -6.42 1.15
C SER A 196 5.75 -7.88 1.03
N ASP A 197 6.66 -8.75 0.70
CA ASP A 197 6.48 -10.20 0.81
C ASP A 197 6.70 -10.71 2.24
N MET A 198 7.16 -9.80 3.14
CA MET A 198 7.43 -10.11 4.56
C MET A 198 8.40 -11.28 4.76
N PHE A 199 9.17 -11.65 3.75
CA PHE A 199 10.19 -12.68 3.89
C PHE A 199 11.41 -12.09 4.60
N GLU A 200 11.61 -12.54 5.81
CA GLU A 200 12.75 -12.19 6.66
C GLU A 200 13.38 -13.48 7.22
N ASP A 201 14.65 -13.41 7.48
CA ASP A 201 15.32 -14.47 8.21
C ASP A 201 14.62 -14.79 9.53
N THR A 202 14.55 -16.07 9.89
CA THR A 202 13.88 -16.52 11.12
C THR A 202 14.37 -15.78 12.37
N SER A 203 15.66 -15.37 12.36
CA SER A 203 16.28 -14.59 13.44
C SER A 203 15.75 -13.15 13.54
N LYS A 204 15.24 -12.57 12.46
CA LYS A 204 14.74 -11.17 12.39
C LYS A 204 13.22 -11.07 12.46
N THR A 205 12.52 -12.18 12.43
CA THR A 205 11.03 -12.20 12.43
C THR A 205 10.45 -11.50 13.66
N GLU A 206 11.03 -11.67 14.85
CA GLU A 206 10.55 -10.99 16.07
C GLU A 206 10.81 -9.47 16.01
N GLU A 207 11.88 -9.03 15.38
CA GLU A 207 12.15 -7.60 15.16
C GLU A 207 11.14 -6.97 14.22
N LEU A 208 10.78 -7.66 13.13
CA LEU A 208 9.70 -7.25 12.23
C LEU A 208 8.38 -7.05 12.98
N PHE A 209 7.99 -8.01 13.84
CA PHE A 209 6.77 -7.87 14.64
C PHE A 209 6.85 -6.75 15.67
N SER A 210 8.02 -6.53 16.27
CA SER A 210 8.26 -5.40 17.19
C SER A 210 8.07 -4.07 16.45
N ALA A 211 8.56 -3.95 15.23
CA ALA A 211 8.40 -2.76 14.42
C ALA A 211 6.94 -2.50 14.02
N LEU A 212 6.19 -3.55 13.68
CA LEU A 212 4.75 -3.45 13.43
C LEU A 212 3.97 -3.02 14.68
N GLN A 213 4.36 -3.51 15.88
CA GLN A 213 3.80 -3.04 17.15
C GLN A 213 4.12 -1.58 17.41
N HIS A 214 5.34 -1.13 17.09
CA HIS A 214 5.73 0.28 17.25
C HIS A 214 4.84 1.20 16.41
N LEU A 215 4.54 0.85 15.16
CA LEU A 215 3.57 1.57 14.34
C LEU A 215 2.20 1.67 15.03
N LYS A 216 1.70 0.57 15.59
CA LYS A 216 0.41 0.56 16.32
C LYS A 216 0.46 1.39 17.61
N HIS A 217 1.57 1.34 18.36
CA HIS A 217 1.76 2.15 19.57
C HIS A 217 1.65 3.65 19.25
N ASN A 218 2.14 4.10 18.12
CA ASN A 218 2.01 5.47 17.63
C ASN A 218 0.61 5.79 17.09
N LYS A 219 -0.36 4.89 17.30
CA LYS A 219 -1.78 4.99 16.90
C LYS A 219 -1.98 5.07 15.38
N HIS A 220 -1.06 4.47 14.62
CA HIS A 220 -1.26 4.31 13.18
C HIS A 220 -2.29 3.21 12.90
N GLU A 221 -3.07 3.41 11.85
CA GLU A 221 -3.81 2.36 11.21
C GLU A 221 -2.86 1.69 10.22
N VAL A 222 -2.61 0.40 10.37
CA VAL A 222 -1.62 -0.32 9.57
C VAL A 222 -2.31 -1.37 8.72
N VAL A 223 -1.97 -1.39 7.45
CA VAL A 223 -2.41 -2.38 6.48
C VAL A 223 -1.18 -2.97 5.80
N VAL A 224 -1.08 -4.28 5.81
CA VAL A 224 -0.03 -5.04 5.14
C VAL A 224 -0.62 -5.72 3.91
N PHE A 225 -0.16 -5.35 2.75
CA PHE A 225 -0.34 -6.11 1.52
C PHE A 225 0.83 -7.09 1.40
N HIS A 226 0.56 -8.34 1.72
CA HIS A 226 1.52 -9.44 1.59
C HIS A 226 1.58 -9.87 0.13
N VAL A 227 2.57 -9.34 -0.58
CA VAL A 227 2.69 -9.50 -2.04
C VAL A 227 3.44 -10.78 -2.38
N THR A 228 2.79 -11.69 -3.09
CA THR A 228 3.36 -12.98 -3.43
C THR A 228 3.07 -13.37 -4.88
N ASP A 229 3.92 -14.22 -5.44
CA ASP A 229 3.58 -15.03 -6.61
C ASP A 229 2.99 -16.35 -6.10
N LYS A 230 1.66 -16.42 -6.01
CA LYS A 230 0.99 -17.60 -5.47
C LYS A 230 1.41 -18.89 -6.15
N GLN A 231 1.53 -18.87 -7.47
CA GLN A 231 1.84 -20.06 -8.26
C GLN A 231 3.23 -20.62 -7.94
N HIS A 232 4.25 -19.76 -7.83
CA HIS A 232 5.63 -20.21 -7.67
C HIS A 232 6.08 -20.20 -6.20
N GLU A 233 5.66 -19.23 -5.40
CA GLU A 233 6.11 -19.11 -4.01
C GLU A 233 5.20 -19.86 -3.03
N LEU A 234 3.87 -19.91 -3.25
CA LEU A 234 2.97 -20.58 -2.30
C LEU A 234 2.62 -22.00 -2.72
N ASP A 235 2.19 -22.21 -3.96
CA ASP A 235 1.75 -23.51 -4.49
C ASP A 235 2.93 -24.34 -5.01
N PHE A 236 4.11 -23.74 -5.11
CA PHE A 236 5.36 -24.34 -5.62
C PHE A 236 5.13 -25.13 -6.91
N THR A 237 4.51 -24.47 -7.89
CA THR A 237 4.13 -25.09 -9.16
C THR A 237 5.23 -24.90 -10.19
N TYR A 238 6.13 -25.87 -10.24
CA TYR A 238 7.22 -25.96 -11.20
C TYR A 238 7.11 -27.27 -11.97
N ASP A 239 7.61 -27.27 -13.21
CA ASP A 239 7.73 -28.49 -14.01
C ASP A 239 8.58 -29.56 -13.31
N ASN A 240 8.33 -30.83 -13.63
CA ASN A 240 9.12 -31.92 -13.07
C ASN A 240 10.49 -32.07 -13.77
N ARG A 241 11.35 -31.08 -13.54
CA ARG A 241 12.75 -31.05 -14.02
C ARG A 241 13.68 -30.51 -12.93
N PRO A 242 14.99 -30.77 -13.00
CA PRO A 242 15.94 -30.17 -12.09
C PRO A 242 16.00 -28.66 -12.26
N TYR A 243 15.85 -27.91 -11.17
CA TYR A 243 16.05 -26.46 -11.11
C TYR A 243 17.25 -26.12 -10.25
N VAL A 244 17.85 -24.99 -10.53
CA VAL A 244 18.79 -24.33 -9.63
C VAL A 244 18.04 -23.15 -9.02
N PHE A 245 17.64 -23.29 -7.78
CA PHE A 245 17.08 -22.19 -7.02
C PHE A 245 18.22 -21.31 -6.52
N VAL A 246 18.07 -20.03 -6.69
CA VAL A 246 19.04 -19.02 -6.28
C VAL A 246 18.36 -18.13 -5.25
N ASP A 247 18.93 -18.04 -4.08
CA ASP A 247 18.52 -17.07 -3.09
C ASP A 247 18.89 -15.66 -3.61
N MET A 248 17.91 -14.80 -3.74
CA MET A 248 18.08 -13.46 -4.32
C MET A 248 18.80 -12.49 -3.40
N GLU A 249 18.91 -12.80 -2.10
CA GLU A 249 19.58 -11.95 -1.11
C GLU A 249 21.03 -12.40 -0.83
N THR A 250 21.26 -13.71 -0.78
CA THR A 250 22.58 -14.28 -0.45
C THR A 250 23.34 -14.77 -1.67
N GLY A 251 22.65 -15.00 -2.79
CA GLY A 251 23.21 -15.59 -4.00
C GLY A 251 23.50 -17.09 -3.87
N GLU A 252 23.10 -17.74 -2.75
CA GLU A 252 23.27 -19.18 -2.56
C GLU A 252 22.46 -19.97 -3.59
N LYS A 253 23.03 -21.07 -4.06
CA LYS A 253 22.45 -21.91 -5.11
C LYS A 253 22.18 -23.29 -4.62
N VAL A 254 20.93 -23.72 -4.72
CA VAL A 254 20.53 -25.09 -4.36
C VAL A 254 19.94 -25.78 -5.58
N LYS A 255 20.49 -26.94 -5.94
CA LYS A 255 20.02 -27.73 -7.07
C LYS A 255 19.06 -28.82 -6.55
N LEU A 256 17.79 -28.69 -6.92
CA LEU A 256 16.73 -29.58 -6.43
C LEU A 256 15.79 -29.97 -7.56
N ARG A 257 15.06 -31.06 -7.36
CA ARG A 257 13.88 -31.42 -8.12
C ARG A 257 12.64 -30.90 -7.38
N SER A 258 11.82 -30.12 -8.05
CA SER A 258 10.64 -29.47 -7.45
C SER A 258 9.73 -30.45 -6.70
N ASN A 259 9.48 -31.63 -7.27
CA ASN A 259 8.58 -32.62 -6.68
C ASN A 259 9.06 -33.22 -5.35
N GLU A 260 10.39 -33.27 -5.12
CA GLU A 260 10.99 -33.90 -3.92
C GLU A 260 10.76 -33.04 -2.67
N ILE A 261 10.68 -31.71 -2.83
CA ILE A 261 10.56 -30.76 -1.70
C ILE A 261 9.19 -30.09 -1.62
N LYS A 262 8.35 -30.23 -2.65
CA LYS A 262 7.08 -29.49 -2.77
C LYS A 262 6.20 -29.60 -1.53
N SER A 263 5.95 -30.81 -1.03
CA SER A 263 5.07 -31.01 0.14
C SER A 263 5.64 -30.34 1.39
N PHE A 264 6.92 -30.51 1.66
CA PHE A 264 7.58 -29.89 2.80
C PHE A 264 7.58 -28.37 2.70
N TYR A 265 7.95 -27.84 1.53
CA TYR A 265 7.99 -26.39 1.31
C TYR A 265 6.60 -25.74 1.46
N THR A 266 5.56 -26.31 0.82
CA THR A 266 4.20 -25.76 0.90
C THR A 266 3.62 -25.81 2.32
N GLU A 267 3.96 -26.84 3.11
CA GLU A 267 3.58 -26.94 4.52
C GLU A 267 4.25 -25.84 5.35
N GLN A 268 5.57 -25.67 5.24
CA GLN A 268 6.32 -24.63 5.95
C GLN A 268 5.82 -23.22 5.58
N MET A 269 5.59 -22.99 4.29
CA MET A 269 5.07 -21.70 3.82
C MET A 269 3.65 -21.40 4.34
N SER A 270 2.78 -22.42 4.36
CA SER A 270 1.45 -22.31 4.92
C SER A 270 1.47 -21.95 6.41
N GLU A 271 2.35 -22.60 7.19
CA GLU A 271 2.54 -22.29 8.61
C GLU A 271 3.08 -20.88 8.84
N TYR A 272 4.04 -20.46 8.03
CA TYR A 272 4.60 -19.11 8.08
C TYR A 272 3.51 -18.04 7.85
N ILE A 273 2.74 -18.16 6.76
CA ILE A 273 1.65 -17.24 6.44
C ILE A 273 0.57 -17.23 7.53
N LYS A 274 0.23 -18.40 8.07
CA LYS A 274 -0.71 -18.51 9.20
C LYS A 274 -0.21 -17.75 10.42
N THR A 275 1.08 -17.85 10.72
CA THR A 275 1.71 -17.12 11.83
C THR A 275 1.67 -15.62 11.59
N LEU A 276 2.02 -15.15 10.39
CA LEU A 276 1.93 -13.74 10.01
C LEU A 276 0.51 -13.20 10.19
N LYS A 277 -0.49 -13.92 9.68
CA LYS A 277 -1.91 -13.53 9.81
C LYS A 277 -2.34 -13.43 11.27
N LEU A 278 -1.98 -14.42 12.08
CA LEU A 278 -2.32 -14.44 13.51
C LEU A 278 -1.69 -13.25 14.24
N ARG A 279 -0.40 -12.98 14.02
CA ARG A 279 0.31 -11.86 14.63
C ARG A 279 -0.27 -10.52 14.18
N CYS A 280 -0.53 -10.34 12.89
CA CYS A 280 -1.18 -9.13 12.38
C CYS A 280 -2.55 -8.93 13.03
N HIS A 281 -3.36 -9.98 13.13
CA HIS A 281 -4.67 -9.92 13.79
C HIS A 281 -4.57 -9.56 15.29
N GLN A 282 -3.60 -10.14 16.02
CA GLN A 282 -3.34 -9.80 17.43
C GLN A 282 -3.02 -8.32 17.64
N TYR A 283 -2.32 -7.71 16.68
CA TYR A 283 -1.96 -6.29 16.75
C TYR A 283 -2.97 -5.36 16.08
N HIS A 284 -4.14 -5.89 15.68
CA HIS A 284 -5.15 -5.13 14.92
C HIS A 284 -4.57 -4.47 13.66
N ILE A 285 -3.77 -5.23 12.92
CA ILE A 285 -3.22 -4.87 11.62
C ILE A 285 -4.04 -5.58 10.56
N ASP A 286 -4.52 -4.84 9.56
CA ASP A 286 -5.19 -5.43 8.41
C ASP A 286 -4.16 -6.17 7.54
N PHE A 287 -4.34 -7.48 7.39
CA PHE A 287 -3.51 -8.31 6.52
C PHE A 287 -4.28 -8.65 5.24
N VAL A 288 -3.72 -8.28 4.09
CA VAL A 288 -4.30 -8.49 2.77
C VAL A 288 -3.37 -9.39 1.96
N GLU A 289 -3.85 -10.57 1.57
CA GLU A 289 -3.12 -11.42 0.63
C GLU A 289 -3.19 -10.79 -0.76
N ALA A 290 -2.04 -10.51 -1.34
CA ALA A 290 -1.90 -9.81 -2.61
C ALA A 290 -1.15 -10.71 -3.61
N ASP A 291 -1.89 -11.62 -4.25
CA ASP A 291 -1.34 -12.39 -5.36
C ASP A 291 -1.15 -11.48 -6.58
N MET A 292 0.09 -11.28 -7.01
CA MET A 292 0.40 -10.43 -8.16
C MET A 292 -0.23 -10.93 -9.47
N ASN A 293 -0.57 -12.22 -9.55
CA ASN A 293 -1.18 -12.84 -10.74
C ASN A 293 -2.71 -12.69 -10.78
N ALA A 294 -3.35 -12.38 -9.65
CA ALA A 294 -4.79 -12.18 -9.58
C ALA A 294 -5.26 -10.87 -10.24
N GLY A 295 -4.35 -9.90 -10.38
CA GLY A 295 -4.65 -8.60 -10.94
C GLY A 295 -4.95 -7.52 -9.88
N PHE A 296 -4.73 -6.27 -10.24
CA PHE A 296 -4.80 -5.13 -9.32
C PHE A 296 -6.20 -4.94 -8.72
N LYS A 297 -7.25 -5.18 -9.52
CA LYS A 297 -8.64 -5.02 -9.08
C LYS A 297 -8.99 -6.02 -7.99
N ASP A 298 -8.59 -7.28 -8.18
CA ASP A 298 -8.97 -8.36 -7.27
C ASP A 298 -8.24 -8.26 -5.92
N VAL A 299 -7.14 -7.53 -5.88
CA VAL A 299 -6.40 -7.23 -4.65
C VAL A 299 -6.90 -5.96 -3.96
N LEU A 300 -7.00 -4.85 -4.69
CA LEU A 300 -7.32 -3.55 -4.09
C LEU A 300 -8.80 -3.39 -3.76
N LEU A 301 -9.71 -3.83 -4.64
CA LEU A 301 -11.13 -3.61 -4.47
C LEU A 301 -11.73 -4.25 -3.19
N PRO A 302 -11.42 -5.52 -2.84
CA PRO A 302 -11.93 -6.10 -1.60
C PRO A 302 -11.50 -5.32 -0.35
N TYR A 303 -10.25 -4.86 -0.31
CA TYR A 303 -9.74 -4.02 0.76
C TYR A 303 -10.49 -2.69 0.85
N LEU A 304 -10.66 -1.99 -0.27
CA LEU A 304 -11.35 -0.70 -0.33
C LEU A 304 -12.83 -0.83 0.09
N VAL A 305 -13.52 -1.89 -0.35
CA VAL A 305 -14.90 -2.17 0.04
C VAL A 305 -15.01 -2.51 1.53
N LYS A 306 -14.08 -3.33 2.06
CA LYS A 306 -14.02 -3.65 3.50
C LYS A 306 -13.87 -2.37 4.32
N ARG A 307 -12.93 -1.51 3.93
CA ARG A 307 -12.67 -0.24 4.61
C ARG A 307 -13.89 0.70 4.59
N GLN A 308 -14.62 0.74 3.47
CA GLN A 308 -15.84 1.53 3.36
C GLN A 308 -16.96 1.06 4.32
N LYS A 309 -17.02 -0.25 4.60
CA LYS A 309 -18.05 -0.85 5.49
C LYS A 309 -17.72 -0.73 6.99
N GLN A 310 -16.45 -0.54 7.34
CA GLN A 310 -16.01 -0.46 8.75
C GLN A 310 -16.28 0.91 9.39
N ARG A 311 -16.88 1.82 8.63
CA ARG A 311 -17.34 3.16 9.04
C ARG A 311 -18.82 3.35 8.74
#